data_3b73598334f5e47a87500e7ed3798fff
#
_entry.id   3b73598334f5e47a87500e7ed3798fff
#
_cell.length_a   1.000
_cell.length_b   1.000
_cell.length_c   1.000
_cell.angle_alpha   90.00
_cell.angle_beta   90.00
_cell.angle_gamma   90.00
#
_symmetry.space_group_name_H-M   'P 1'
#
loop_
_entity.id
_entity.type
_entity.pdbx_description
1 polymer ?
#
loop_
_entity_poly.entity_id
_entity_poly.type
_entity_poly.pdbx_seq_one_letter_code
_entity_poly.pdbx_strand_id
1 'polypeptide(L)'
;GRATVVADIDPADIEKCYRTLAELQGLAAELACGSLTDRELEQLERIHAAFVDACGRNDGTDAITQDNLFHDAIVRGAHNEYVEEFSHTMILHIQRIKYHYFHCDRLRKISVSQHAEILQTIQARDSARAKELMRSHWLCSMENSLRDVAGMIHGAGAESGQDVLTK
;
A
#
# COMPACT_ATOMS: atom_id res chain seq x y z
N GLY A 1 12.01 -24.52 -22.14
CA GLY A 1 11.29 -23.78 -21.14
C GLY A 1 12.17 -22.62 -20.66
N ARG A 2 11.75 -21.38 -20.84
CA ARG A 2 12.41 -20.23 -20.20
C ARG A 2 12.02 -20.29 -18.71
N ALA A 3 12.99 -20.54 -17.84
CA ALA A 3 12.81 -20.31 -16.42
C ALA A 3 12.59 -18.81 -16.23
N THR A 4 11.44 -18.41 -15.75
CA THR A 4 11.20 -17.05 -15.30
C THR A 4 12.01 -16.88 -14.02
N VAL A 5 13.18 -16.25 -14.13
CA VAL A 5 13.97 -15.85 -12.97
C VAL A 5 13.13 -14.78 -12.27
N VAL A 6 12.65 -15.11 -11.11
CA VAL A 6 12.01 -14.12 -10.21
C VAL A 6 13.15 -13.19 -9.78
N ALA A 7 13.16 -11.97 -10.32
CA ALA A 7 14.15 -10.98 -9.93
C ALA A 7 14.11 -10.80 -8.40
N ASP A 8 15.28 -10.84 -7.78
CA ASP A 8 15.41 -10.59 -6.35
C ASP A 8 14.86 -9.21 -6.03
N ILE A 9 14.13 -9.12 -4.92
CA ILE A 9 13.58 -7.86 -4.42
C ILE A 9 14.73 -7.12 -3.73
N ASP A 10 15.21 -6.03 -4.33
CA ASP A 10 16.22 -5.17 -3.70
C ASP A 10 15.55 -4.26 -2.65
N PRO A 11 15.90 -4.41 -1.36
CA PRO A 11 15.35 -3.54 -0.30
C PRO A 11 15.58 -2.04 -0.56
N ALA A 12 16.69 -1.68 -1.19
CA ALA A 12 16.98 -0.27 -1.50
C ALA A 12 16.05 0.29 -2.57
N ASP A 13 15.65 -0.53 -3.56
CA ASP A 13 14.67 -0.11 -4.56
C ASP A 13 13.26 -0.03 -3.98
N ILE A 14 12.91 -0.92 -3.06
CA ILE A 14 11.65 -0.84 -2.31
C ILE A 14 11.57 0.50 -1.59
N GLU A 15 12.59 0.87 -0.84
CA GLU A 15 12.62 2.13 -0.08
C GLU A 15 12.41 3.34 -1.00
N LYS A 16 13.13 3.40 -2.14
CA LYS A 16 13.00 4.49 -3.12
C LYS A 16 11.58 4.58 -3.67
N CYS A 17 10.98 3.43 -4.06
CA CYS A 17 9.62 3.39 -4.59
C CYS A 17 8.59 3.87 -3.57
N TYR A 18 8.64 3.38 -2.34
CA TYR A 18 7.70 3.79 -1.30
C TYR A 18 7.82 5.26 -0.91
N ARG A 19 9.05 5.78 -0.80
CA ARG A 19 9.27 7.21 -0.51
C ARG A 19 8.73 8.09 -1.61
N THR A 20 8.95 7.73 -2.87
CA THR A 20 8.40 8.45 -4.03
C THR A 20 6.87 8.38 -4.02
N LEU A 21 6.30 7.20 -3.79
CA LEU A 21 4.84 6.99 -3.75
C LEU A 21 4.19 7.78 -2.61
N ALA A 22 4.83 7.86 -1.44
CA ALA A 22 4.36 8.64 -0.30
C ALA A 22 4.17 10.13 -0.65
N GLU A 23 5.12 10.72 -1.39
CA GLU A 23 5.00 12.12 -1.82
C GLU A 23 3.92 12.30 -2.90
N LEU A 24 3.86 11.43 -3.90
CA LEU A 24 2.87 11.48 -4.97
C LEU A 24 1.44 11.34 -4.41
N GLN A 25 1.20 10.34 -3.59
CA GLN A 25 -0.13 10.12 -3.03
C GLN A 25 -0.48 11.08 -1.89
N GLY A 26 0.52 11.60 -1.18
CA GLY A 26 0.32 12.73 -0.28
C GLY A 26 -0.20 13.95 -1.03
N LEU A 27 0.41 14.29 -2.17
CA LEU A 27 -0.08 15.36 -3.04
C LEU A 27 -1.48 15.04 -3.60
N ALA A 28 -1.74 13.78 -4.00
CA ALA A 28 -3.07 13.37 -4.44
C ALA A 28 -4.14 13.61 -3.36
N ALA A 29 -3.89 13.20 -2.12
CA ALA A 29 -4.83 13.41 -1.01
C ALA A 29 -5.06 14.90 -0.70
N GLU A 30 -4.01 15.72 -0.77
CA GLU A 30 -4.11 17.18 -0.62
C GLU A 30 -5.05 17.79 -1.68
N LEU A 31 -4.85 17.45 -2.95
CA LEU A 31 -5.65 17.94 -4.07
C LEU A 31 -7.08 17.41 -4.01
N ALA A 32 -7.26 16.12 -3.73
CA ALA A 32 -8.56 15.46 -3.64
C ALA A 32 -9.49 16.12 -2.60
N CYS A 33 -8.97 16.65 -1.52
CA CYS A 33 -9.76 17.40 -0.54
C CYS A 33 -10.54 18.57 -1.14
N GLY A 34 -10.00 19.24 -2.15
CA GLY A 34 -10.64 20.37 -2.82
C GLY A 34 -11.46 20.00 -4.05
N SER A 35 -11.18 18.86 -4.68
CA SER A 35 -11.68 18.50 -6.01
C SER A 35 -12.72 17.38 -6.03
N LEU A 36 -12.73 16.48 -5.05
CA LEU A 36 -13.72 15.40 -4.98
C LEU A 36 -15.14 15.94 -4.86
N THR A 37 -16.01 15.46 -5.74
CA THR A 37 -17.45 15.68 -5.66
C THR A 37 -18.09 14.84 -4.56
N ASP A 38 -19.29 15.19 -4.11
CA ASP A 38 -20.02 14.40 -3.10
C ASP A 38 -20.23 12.95 -3.54
N ARG A 39 -20.50 12.72 -4.84
CA ARG A 39 -20.65 11.37 -5.41
C ARG A 39 -19.36 10.55 -5.34
N GLU A 40 -18.22 11.17 -5.58
CA GLU A 40 -16.91 10.51 -5.48
C GLU A 40 -16.55 10.21 -4.02
N LEU A 41 -16.89 11.11 -3.10
CA LEU A 41 -16.76 10.86 -1.66
C LEU A 41 -17.60 9.67 -1.20
N GLU A 42 -18.88 9.60 -1.60
CA GLU A 42 -19.74 8.45 -1.32
C GLU A 42 -19.18 7.14 -1.91
N GLN A 43 -18.55 7.21 -3.07
CA GLN A 43 -17.89 6.04 -3.66
C GLN A 43 -16.67 5.64 -2.85
N LEU A 44 -15.85 6.58 -2.40
CA LEU A 44 -14.68 6.33 -1.57
C LEU A 44 -15.07 5.68 -0.22
N GLU A 45 -16.18 6.12 0.38
CA GLU A 45 -16.77 5.50 1.58
C GLU A 45 -17.15 4.04 1.34
N ARG A 46 -17.83 3.75 0.22
CA ARG A 46 -18.21 2.37 -0.15
C ARG A 46 -17.00 1.47 -0.37
N ILE A 47 -15.97 1.99 -1.02
CA ILE A 47 -14.70 1.25 -1.22
C ILE A 47 -14.05 0.97 0.13
N HIS A 48 -13.98 1.96 1.01
CA HIS A 48 -13.43 1.76 2.36
C HIS A 48 -14.23 0.72 3.16
N ALA A 49 -15.55 0.76 3.10
CA ALA A 49 -16.39 -0.24 3.76
C ALA A 49 -16.14 -1.66 3.23
N ALA A 50 -15.98 -1.81 1.91
CA ALA A 50 -15.62 -3.10 1.29
C ALA A 50 -14.23 -3.57 1.72
N PHE A 51 -13.26 -2.65 1.87
CA PHE A 51 -11.95 -2.97 2.40
C PHE A 51 -11.99 -3.50 3.84
N VAL A 52 -12.76 -2.82 4.70
CA VAL A 52 -12.97 -3.26 6.11
C VAL A 52 -13.60 -4.65 6.16
N ASP A 53 -14.60 -4.92 5.33
CA ASP A 53 -15.26 -6.22 5.24
C ASP A 53 -14.29 -7.33 4.77
N ALA A 54 -13.51 -7.09 3.71
CA ALA A 54 -12.50 -8.03 3.22
C ALA A 54 -11.46 -8.35 4.30
N CYS A 55 -10.98 -7.33 5.02
CA CYS A 55 -10.08 -7.50 6.16
C CYS A 55 -10.71 -8.33 7.29
N GLY A 56 -12.00 -8.08 7.59
CA GLY A 56 -12.76 -8.80 8.62
C GLY A 56 -12.97 -10.28 8.28
N ARG A 57 -13.16 -10.61 7.00
CA ARG A 57 -13.26 -11.99 6.49
C ARG A 57 -11.90 -12.69 6.37
N ASN A 58 -10.82 -12.02 6.67
CA ASN A 58 -9.45 -12.52 6.50
C ASN A 58 -9.12 -12.89 5.03
N ASP A 59 -9.75 -12.21 4.07
CA ASP A 59 -9.52 -12.37 2.64
C ASP A 59 -8.44 -11.40 2.17
N GLY A 60 -7.19 -11.84 2.21
CA GLY A 60 -6.04 -11.01 1.80
C GLY A 60 -6.09 -10.58 0.34
N THR A 61 -6.64 -11.41 -0.56
CA THR A 61 -6.72 -11.10 -1.99
C THR A 61 -7.75 -10.00 -2.26
N ASP A 62 -8.95 -10.11 -1.66
CA ASP A 62 -9.95 -9.06 -1.76
C ASP A 62 -9.48 -7.78 -1.05
N ALA A 63 -8.85 -7.90 0.12
CA ALA A 63 -8.29 -6.75 0.82
C ALA A 63 -7.29 -5.95 -0.04
N ILE A 64 -6.38 -6.62 -0.78
CA ILE A 64 -5.47 -5.95 -1.73
C ILE A 64 -6.25 -5.23 -2.82
N THR A 65 -7.30 -5.86 -3.35
CA THR A 65 -8.12 -5.28 -4.41
C THR A 65 -8.81 -4.01 -3.92
N GLN A 66 -9.44 -4.05 -2.75
CA GLN A 66 -10.12 -2.89 -2.17
C GLN A 66 -9.14 -1.78 -1.74
N ASP A 67 -7.97 -2.14 -1.21
CA ASP A 67 -6.89 -1.19 -0.91
C ASP A 67 -6.43 -0.43 -2.17
N ASN A 68 -6.22 -1.15 -3.27
CA ASN A 68 -5.85 -0.53 -4.53
C ASN A 68 -6.95 0.42 -5.04
N LEU A 69 -8.22 0.02 -4.93
CA LEU A 69 -9.35 0.87 -5.32
C LEU A 69 -9.46 2.12 -4.45
N PHE A 70 -9.20 2.02 -3.14
CA PHE A 70 -9.20 3.16 -2.23
C PHE A 70 -8.17 4.21 -2.63
N HIS A 71 -6.93 3.78 -2.83
CA HIS A 71 -5.85 4.68 -3.26
C HIS A 71 -6.09 5.25 -4.66
N ASP A 72 -6.54 4.42 -5.61
CA ASP A 72 -6.85 4.85 -6.97
C ASP A 72 -7.97 5.91 -7.01
N ALA A 73 -9.01 5.75 -6.20
CA ALA A 73 -10.09 6.72 -6.11
C ALA A 73 -9.61 8.10 -5.63
N ILE A 74 -8.69 8.14 -4.65
CA ILE A 74 -8.09 9.38 -4.16
C ILE A 74 -7.17 10.01 -5.22
N VAL A 75 -6.35 9.18 -5.88
CA VAL A 75 -5.42 9.63 -6.93
C VAL A 75 -6.17 10.24 -8.10
N ARG A 76 -7.25 9.59 -8.58
CA ARG A 76 -8.11 10.12 -9.64
C ARG A 76 -8.87 11.36 -9.21
N GLY A 77 -9.34 11.38 -7.97
CA GLY A 77 -10.01 12.53 -7.39
C GLY A 77 -9.13 13.78 -7.23
N ALA A 78 -7.82 13.64 -7.37
CA ALA A 78 -6.89 14.77 -7.43
C ALA A 78 -6.98 15.54 -8.76
N HIS A 79 -7.58 14.96 -9.82
CA HIS A 79 -7.68 15.52 -11.16
C HIS A 79 -6.35 16.03 -11.71
N ASN A 80 -5.28 15.24 -11.49
CA ASN A 80 -3.92 15.55 -11.94
C ASN A 80 -3.33 14.30 -12.61
N GLU A 81 -3.31 14.31 -13.94
CA GLU A 81 -2.88 13.19 -14.77
C GLU A 81 -1.43 12.76 -14.51
N TYR A 82 -0.56 13.68 -14.15
CA TYR A 82 0.84 13.35 -13.83
C TYR A 82 0.95 12.60 -12.51
N VAL A 83 0.20 13.02 -11.48
CA VAL A 83 0.14 12.31 -10.19
C VAL A 83 -0.44 10.92 -10.39
N GLU A 84 -1.47 10.77 -11.23
CA GLU A 84 -2.08 9.49 -11.55
C GLU A 84 -1.08 8.55 -12.25
N GLU A 85 -0.45 8.99 -13.36
CA GLU A 85 0.50 8.20 -14.14
C GLU A 85 1.68 7.71 -13.30
N PHE A 86 2.32 8.62 -12.56
CA PHE A 86 3.48 8.26 -11.76
C PHE A 86 3.11 7.41 -10.53
N SER A 87 1.96 7.65 -9.90
CA SER A 87 1.47 6.80 -8.81
C SER A 87 1.24 5.36 -9.28
N HIS A 88 0.58 5.17 -10.42
CA HIS A 88 0.35 3.84 -11.00
C HIS A 88 1.66 3.14 -11.33
N THR A 89 2.64 3.85 -11.89
CA THR A 89 3.98 3.29 -12.15
C THR A 89 4.63 2.79 -10.87
N MET A 90 4.63 3.57 -9.79
CA MET A 90 5.23 3.18 -8.52
C MET A 90 4.49 2.00 -7.86
N ILE A 91 3.17 1.95 -7.94
CA ILE A 91 2.37 0.84 -7.41
C ILE A 91 2.76 -0.50 -8.07
N LEU A 92 3.02 -0.52 -9.38
CA LEU A 92 3.45 -1.74 -10.08
C LEU A 92 4.75 -2.31 -9.52
N HIS A 93 5.69 -1.46 -9.10
CA HIS A 93 6.96 -1.89 -8.51
C HIS A 93 6.79 -2.55 -7.13
N ILE A 94 5.81 -2.12 -6.34
CA ILE A 94 5.60 -2.65 -4.98
C ILE A 94 4.50 -3.72 -4.89
N GLN A 95 3.83 -4.06 -6.00
CA GLN A 95 2.64 -4.94 -5.99
C GLN A 95 2.92 -6.33 -5.40
N ARG A 96 4.10 -6.90 -5.68
CA ARG A 96 4.51 -8.19 -5.11
C ARG A 96 4.65 -8.14 -3.58
N ILE A 97 5.12 -7.02 -3.07
CA ILE A 97 5.35 -6.81 -1.64
C ILE A 97 4.01 -6.61 -0.93
N LYS A 98 3.08 -5.87 -1.55
CA LYS A 98 1.71 -5.71 -1.05
C LYS A 98 1.00 -7.04 -0.85
N TYR A 99 1.25 -8.04 -1.70
CA TYR A 99 0.68 -9.37 -1.55
C TYR A 99 1.05 -10.00 -0.20
N HIS A 100 2.33 -9.97 0.19
CA HIS A 100 2.77 -10.49 1.49
C HIS A 100 2.22 -9.66 2.65
N TYR A 101 2.22 -8.34 2.52
CA TYR A 101 1.67 -7.43 3.51
C TYR A 101 0.22 -7.76 3.88
N PHE A 102 -0.65 -7.94 2.91
CA PHE A 102 -2.07 -8.19 3.14
C PHE A 102 -2.41 -9.63 3.57
N HIS A 103 -1.44 -10.54 3.59
CA HIS A 103 -1.60 -11.85 4.22
C HIS A 103 -1.32 -11.82 5.73
N CYS A 104 -0.84 -10.70 6.28
CA CYS A 104 -0.62 -10.49 7.71
C CYS A 104 -1.81 -9.74 8.35
N ASP A 105 -2.55 -10.41 9.25
CA ASP A 105 -3.73 -9.84 9.94
C ASP A 105 -3.42 -8.54 10.69
N ARG A 106 -2.29 -8.47 11.37
CA ARG A 106 -1.84 -7.27 12.08
C ARG A 106 -1.71 -6.06 11.14
N LEU A 107 -1.15 -6.27 9.95
CA LEU A 107 -0.90 -5.20 8.99
C LEU A 107 -2.21 -4.71 8.34
N ARG A 108 -3.16 -5.62 8.07
CA ARG A 108 -4.49 -5.25 7.61
C ARG A 108 -5.22 -4.35 8.62
N LYS A 109 -5.17 -4.68 9.90
CA LYS A 109 -5.79 -3.85 10.97
C LYS A 109 -5.19 -2.46 11.05
N ILE A 110 -3.88 -2.31 10.86
CA ILE A 110 -3.22 -1.02 10.78
C ILE A 110 -3.75 -0.23 9.59
N SER A 111 -3.81 -0.83 8.40
CA SER A 111 -4.31 -0.17 7.19
C SER A 111 -5.77 0.26 7.33
N VAL A 112 -6.64 -0.56 7.95
CA VAL A 112 -8.06 -0.21 8.21
C VAL A 112 -8.15 1.09 9.03
N SER A 113 -7.38 1.20 10.11
CA SER A 113 -7.38 2.40 10.95
C SER A 113 -6.86 3.63 10.20
N GLN A 114 -5.76 3.48 9.48
CA GLN A 114 -5.17 4.59 8.73
C GLN A 114 -6.05 5.07 7.57
N HIS A 115 -6.68 4.16 6.84
CA HIS A 115 -7.64 4.54 5.78
C HIS A 115 -8.85 5.27 6.34
N ALA A 116 -9.37 4.86 7.51
CA ALA A 116 -10.48 5.55 8.16
C ALA A 116 -10.10 7.01 8.50
N GLU A 117 -8.90 7.24 9.05
CA GLU A 117 -8.41 8.58 9.37
C GLU A 117 -8.23 9.45 8.10
N ILE A 118 -7.65 8.87 7.03
CA ILE A 118 -7.50 9.56 5.74
C ILE A 118 -8.86 9.95 5.18
N LEU A 119 -9.83 9.03 5.15
CA LEU A 119 -11.18 9.28 4.65
C LEU A 119 -11.86 10.40 5.43
N GLN A 120 -11.87 10.33 6.76
CA GLN A 120 -12.45 11.38 7.62
C GLN A 120 -11.83 12.75 7.36
N THR A 121 -10.52 12.80 7.15
CA THR A 121 -9.79 14.04 6.89
C THR A 121 -10.14 14.62 5.52
N ILE A 122 -10.28 13.77 4.50
CA ILE A 122 -10.75 14.19 3.16
C ILE A 122 -12.19 14.72 3.22
N GLN A 123 -13.07 14.05 3.95
CA GLN A 123 -14.46 14.52 4.19
C GLN A 123 -14.50 15.87 4.89
N ALA A 124 -13.60 16.09 5.86
CA ALA A 124 -13.45 17.37 6.55
C ALA A 124 -12.79 18.46 5.69
N ARG A 125 -12.33 18.13 4.47
CA ARG A 125 -11.61 19.04 3.56
C ARG A 125 -10.31 19.62 4.17
N ASP A 126 -9.69 18.91 5.12
CA ASP A 126 -8.41 19.28 5.70
C ASP A 126 -7.26 18.75 4.83
N SER A 127 -6.90 19.54 3.82
CA SER A 127 -5.92 19.15 2.80
C SER A 127 -4.52 18.92 3.36
N ALA A 128 -4.08 19.74 4.31
CA ALA A 128 -2.76 19.62 4.92
C ALA A 128 -2.65 18.33 5.75
N ARG A 129 -3.68 18.01 6.52
CA ARG A 129 -3.74 16.79 7.32
C ARG A 129 -3.88 15.55 6.45
N ALA A 130 -4.70 15.60 5.39
CA ALA A 130 -4.86 14.49 4.44
C ALA A 130 -3.53 14.12 3.77
N LYS A 131 -2.75 15.11 3.33
CA LYS A 131 -1.40 14.93 2.81
C LYS A 131 -0.50 14.19 3.77
N GLU A 132 -0.44 14.66 5.01
CA GLU A 132 0.46 14.08 6.03
C GLU A 132 0.05 12.66 6.41
N LEU A 133 -1.24 12.39 6.57
CA LEU A 133 -1.74 11.05 6.87
C LEU A 133 -1.46 10.07 5.74
N MET A 134 -1.67 10.46 4.48
CA MET A 134 -1.37 9.62 3.33
C MET A 134 0.13 9.31 3.21
N ARG A 135 0.99 10.32 3.41
CA ARG A 135 2.45 10.11 3.46
C ARG A 135 2.84 9.14 4.57
N SER A 136 2.34 9.35 5.77
CA SER A 136 2.62 8.50 6.93
C SER A 136 2.15 7.07 6.72
N HIS A 137 0.99 6.87 6.08
CA HIS A 137 0.47 5.56 5.70
C HIS A 137 1.46 4.78 4.82
N TRP A 138 1.96 5.40 3.75
CA TRP A 138 2.91 4.75 2.84
C TRP A 138 4.27 4.49 3.49
N LEU A 139 4.76 5.41 4.33
CA LEU A 139 6.01 5.21 5.06
C LEU A 139 5.90 4.09 6.11
N CYS A 140 4.77 3.99 6.80
CA CYS A 140 4.47 2.88 7.72
C CYS A 140 4.42 1.53 6.97
N SER A 141 3.79 1.50 5.79
CA SER A 141 3.74 0.31 4.92
C SER A 141 5.13 -0.09 4.45
N MET A 142 5.98 0.87 4.08
CA MET A 142 7.39 0.65 3.75
C MET A 142 8.16 -0.03 4.89
N GLU A 143 8.10 0.53 6.09
CA GLU A 143 8.83 0.01 7.24
C GLU A 143 8.41 -1.42 7.60
N ASN A 144 7.13 -1.73 7.52
CA ASN A 144 6.63 -3.08 7.74
C ASN A 144 7.09 -4.04 6.63
N SER A 145 7.02 -3.62 5.36
CA SER A 145 7.45 -4.42 4.22
C SER A 145 8.95 -4.73 4.26
N LEU A 146 9.78 -3.76 4.62
CA LEU A 146 11.23 -3.97 4.74
C LEU A 146 11.58 -4.92 5.89
N ARG A 147 10.84 -4.89 7.01
CA ARG A 147 11.02 -5.87 8.11
C ARG A 147 10.67 -7.28 7.68
N ASP A 148 9.58 -7.45 6.91
CA ASP A 148 9.16 -8.77 6.43
C ASP A 148 10.18 -9.33 5.42
N VAL A 149 10.68 -8.52 4.48
CA VAL A 149 11.73 -8.92 3.54
C VAL A 149 13.01 -9.33 4.27
N ALA A 150 13.45 -8.56 5.28
CA ALA A 150 14.60 -8.90 6.11
C ALA A 150 14.40 -10.25 6.84
N GLY A 151 13.21 -10.51 7.36
CA GLY A 151 12.85 -11.79 7.99
C GLY A 151 12.92 -12.98 7.03
N MET A 152 12.48 -12.80 5.78
CA MET A 152 12.54 -13.83 4.74
C MET A 152 13.99 -14.17 4.34
N ILE A 153 14.85 -13.16 4.22
CA ILE A 153 16.27 -13.35 3.88
C ILE A 153 17.00 -14.12 4.99
N HIS A 154 16.74 -13.82 6.27
CA HIS A 154 17.36 -14.52 7.41
C HIS A 154 16.81 -15.93 7.62
N GLY A 155 15.52 -16.17 7.33
CA GLY A 155 14.89 -17.50 7.42
C GLY A 155 15.39 -18.46 6.34
N ALA A 156 15.61 -18.01 5.14
CA ALA A 156 16.14 -18.84 4.04
C ALA A 156 17.60 -19.25 4.24
N GLY A 157 18.38 -18.46 4.99
CA GLY A 157 19.78 -18.80 5.33
C GLY A 157 19.92 -19.88 6.43
N ALA A 158 18.88 -20.12 7.22
CA ALA A 158 18.92 -21.10 8.32
C ALA A 158 18.64 -22.54 7.86
N GLU A 159 17.93 -22.73 6.75
CA GLU A 159 17.59 -24.07 6.21
C GLU A 159 18.71 -24.68 5.33
N SER A 160 19.63 -23.87 4.82
CA SER A 160 20.74 -24.35 3.98
C SER A 160 21.98 -24.84 4.73
N GLY A 161 21.96 -24.79 6.08
CA GLY A 161 23.10 -25.14 6.93
C GLY A 161 23.09 -26.53 7.59
N GLN A 162 22.06 -27.36 7.39
CA GLN A 162 21.90 -28.62 8.13
C GLN A 162 22.16 -29.92 7.37
N ASP A 163 22.60 -29.90 6.12
CA ASP A 163 22.76 -31.12 5.31
C ASP A 163 24.22 -31.41 4.85
N VAL A 164 25.22 -30.99 5.61
CA VAL A 164 26.61 -31.45 5.34
C VAL A 164 27.32 -31.77 6.64
N LEU A 165 26.93 -32.84 7.34
CA LEU A 165 27.82 -33.57 8.27
C LEU A 165 27.16 -34.90 8.72
N THR A 166 27.09 -35.88 7.80
CA THR A 166 27.15 -37.32 8.20
C THR A 166 27.42 -38.18 6.96
N LYS A 167 28.70 -38.42 6.66
CA LYS A 167 29.20 -39.72 6.17
C LYS A 167 30.70 -39.78 6.38
#